data_8c1ecdea2a2d5812b501b17ac8ff021b
#
_entry.id   8c1ecdea2a2d5812b501b17ac8ff021b
#
_cell.length_a   1.000
_cell.length_b   1.000
_cell.length_c   1.000
_cell.angle_alpha   90.00
_cell.angle_beta   90.00
_cell.angle_gamma   90.00
#
_symmetry.space_group_name_H-M   'P 1'
#
loop_
_entity.id
_entity.type
_entity.pdbx_description
1 polymer ?
#
loop_
_entity_poly.entity_id
_entity_poly.type
_entity_poly.pdbx_seq_one_letter_code
_entity_poly.pdbx_strand_id
1 'polypeptide(L)'
;MVEKIKVLVVDDAAFMIKAVSELLESDPGIKIVGNARNGLEGLEKIKALRPDVITLDMDMPVMDGVTTIRHIMIEAPVPVVVLSSLFSDGGITFEALRLGVVDFLPKPSGAISHDIHRAKQQLIDRVKLAAVVNLQNIRRVKLNRWNSRELLAERYGFQSLDYLLAIGTTLGGPNTSLRLFSSLSPKLPAAAVVVQEISPKILPAFVKKFDEFVPWKVEAARDGAVLEQGVCYISSYENTITFQINSNREICLRVDTVSDKPLDTLFASAADVFEHHVIGLLLTGIGNDGTEGFARIKKKSGVTIAQEVDTCVYPNLIQCAIERGVVDRVVSENELPATIAALMESAAHVEM
;
A
#
# COMPACT_ATOMS: atom_id res chain seq x y z
N MET A 1 -19.78 -13.75 25.36
CA MET A 1 -18.44 -13.17 25.61
C MET A 1 -17.83 -12.95 24.22
N VAL A 2 -17.37 -11.75 23.91
CA VAL A 2 -16.67 -11.49 22.66
C VAL A 2 -15.35 -12.26 22.70
N GLU A 3 -15.07 -13.05 21.69
CA GLU A 3 -13.81 -13.80 21.57
C GLU A 3 -12.65 -12.81 21.43
N LYS A 4 -11.61 -12.96 22.27
CA LYS A 4 -10.45 -12.06 22.26
C LYS A 4 -9.52 -12.46 21.13
N ILE A 5 -8.94 -11.46 20.45
CA ILE A 5 -7.91 -11.65 19.43
C ILE A 5 -6.66 -12.23 20.10
N LYS A 6 -6.23 -13.41 19.66
CA LYS A 6 -5.05 -14.13 20.16
C LYS A 6 -3.80 -13.63 19.42
N VAL A 7 -2.87 -13.03 20.14
CA VAL A 7 -1.65 -12.49 19.55
C VAL A 7 -0.42 -13.24 20.04
N LEU A 8 0.46 -13.61 19.11
CA LEU A 8 1.81 -14.12 19.38
C LEU A 8 2.82 -12.99 19.16
N VAL A 9 3.64 -12.70 20.18
CA VAL A 9 4.69 -11.68 20.10
C VAL A 9 6.03 -12.35 19.82
N VAL A 10 6.71 -11.98 18.73
CA VAL A 10 8.00 -12.55 18.30
C VAL A 10 9.03 -11.45 18.21
N ASP A 11 9.99 -11.43 19.13
CA ASP A 11 11.07 -10.43 19.22
C ASP A 11 12.23 -11.02 20.04
N ASP A 12 13.48 -10.81 19.68
CA ASP A 12 14.64 -11.38 20.39
C ASP A 12 14.89 -10.69 21.74
N ALA A 13 14.49 -9.43 21.87
CA ALA A 13 14.66 -8.62 23.06
C ALA A 13 13.52 -8.85 24.07
N ALA A 14 13.84 -9.48 25.21
CA ALA A 14 12.89 -9.73 26.28
C ALA A 14 12.15 -8.47 26.76
N PHE A 15 12.83 -7.32 26.74
CA PHE A 15 12.23 -6.02 27.07
C PHE A 15 11.12 -5.64 26.07
N MET A 16 11.37 -5.85 24.76
CA MET A 16 10.40 -5.53 23.71
C MET A 16 9.19 -6.46 23.75
N ILE A 17 9.42 -7.77 23.98
CA ILE A 17 8.33 -8.72 24.22
C ILE A 17 7.41 -8.22 25.34
N LYS A 18 8.00 -7.81 26.47
CA LYS A 18 7.25 -7.31 27.61
C LYS A 18 6.48 -6.02 27.25
N ALA A 19 7.17 -5.04 26.66
CA ALA A 19 6.59 -3.76 26.31
C ALA A 19 5.41 -3.90 25.32
N VAL A 20 5.60 -4.67 24.24
CA VAL A 20 4.55 -4.92 23.22
C VAL A 20 3.39 -5.68 23.84
N SER A 21 3.66 -6.69 24.69
CA SER A 21 2.60 -7.44 25.37
C SER A 21 1.77 -6.54 26.28
N GLU A 22 2.40 -5.72 27.13
CA GLU A 22 1.70 -4.79 28.02
C GLU A 22 0.86 -3.75 27.26
N LEU A 23 1.39 -3.22 26.13
CA LEU A 23 0.67 -2.29 25.28
C LEU A 23 -0.59 -2.95 24.69
N LEU A 24 -0.48 -4.15 24.15
CA LEU A 24 -1.57 -4.88 23.53
C LEU A 24 -2.62 -5.35 24.55
N GLU A 25 -2.20 -5.90 25.69
CA GLU A 25 -3.11 -6.37 26.74
C GLU A 25 -3.86 -5.25 27.47
N SER A 26 -3.45 -3.99 27.27
CA SER A 26 -4.21 -2.85 27.75
C SER A 26 -5.57 -2.68 27.04
N ASP A 27 -5.78 -3.35 25.90
CA ASP A 27 -7.07 -3.46 25.23
C ASP A 27 -7.77 -4.76 25.63
N PRO A 28 -9.01 -4.69 26.18
CA PRO A 28 -9.72 -5.86 26.67
C PRO A 28 -10.08 -6.88 25.59
N GLY A 29 -10.05 -6.49 24.30
CA GLY A 29 -10.32 -7.34 23.15
C GLY A 29 -9.12 -8.16 22.69
N ILE A 30 -7.92 -7.93 23.26
CA ILE A 30 -6.69 -8.63 22.88
C ILE A 30 -6.22 -9.55 24.02
N LYS A 31 -5.61 -10.68 23.64
CA LYS A 31 -4.96 -11.62 24.56
C LYS A 31 -3.63 -12.08 23.97
N ILE A 32 -2.54 -11.91 24.71
CA ILE A 32 -1.26 -12.52 24.36
C ILE A 32 -1.32 -14.01 24.70
N VAL A 33 -1.16 -14.86 23.69
CA VAL A 33 -1.21 -16.33 23.84
C VAL A 33 0.17 -16.94 23.96
N GLY A 34 1.23 -16.19 23.64
CA GLY A 34 2.61 -16.62 23.78
C GLY A 34 3.59 -15.56 23.28
N ASN A 35 4.87 -15.86 23.48
CA ASN A 35 5.97 -15.07 22.92
C ASN A 35 7.06 -16.01 22.41
N ALA A 36 7.91 -15.53 21.49
CA ALA A 36 9.06 -16.24 20.95
C ALA A 36 10.25 -15.30 20.79
N ARG A 37 11.47 -15.83 20.86
CA ARG A 37 12.70 -15.05 20.79
C ARG A 37 13.43 -15.14 19.44
N ASN A 38 12.91 -15.88 18.52
CA ASN A 38 13.42 -16.01 17.14
C ASN A 38 12.34 -16.63 16.26
N GLY A 39 12.57 -16.63 14.95
CA GLY A 39 11.60 -17.13 13.99
C GLY A 39 11.29 -18.62 14.13
N LEU A 40 12.28 -19.45 14.48
CA LEU A 40 12.08 -20.90 14.62
C LEU A 40 11.12 -21.21 15.78
N GLU A 41 11.36 -20.63 16.96
CA GLU A 41 10.47 -20.72 18.11
C GLU A 41 9.07 -20.17 17.78
N GLY A 42 9.02 -19.08 17.00
CA GLY A 42 7.79 -18.49 16.50
C GLY A 42 6.95 -19.49 15.69
N LEU A 43 7.56 -20.18 14.73
CA LEU A 43 6.88 -21.17 13.87
C LEU A 43 6.33 -22.36 14.67
N GLU A 44 7.07 -22.84 15.67
CA GLU A 44 6.57 -23.90 16.56
C GLU A 44 5.34 -23.45 17.35
N LYS A 45 5.39 -22.23 17.91
CA LYS A 45 4.28 -21.66 18.69
C LYS A 45 3.06 -21.32 17.85
N ILE A 46 3.22 -20.90 16.59
CA ILE A 46 2.12 -20.71 15.66
C ILE A 46 1.31 -22.00 15.50
N LYS A 47 1.99 -23.13 15.28
CA LYS A 47 1.35 -24.45 15.14
C LYS A 47 0.62 -24.90 16.40
N ALA A 48 1.24 -24.63 17.57
CA ALA A 48 0.70 -25.05 18.87
C ALA A 48 -0.43 -24.16 19.38
N LEU A 49 -0.28 -22.83 19.26
CA LEU A 49 -1.16 -21.85 19.91
C LEU A 49 -2.24 -21.30 18.99
N ARG A 50 -2.07 -21.43 17.67
CA ARG A 50 -2.98 -20.92 16.63
C ARG A 50 -3.39 -19.47 16.89
N PRO A 51 -2.44 -18.53 16.89
CA PRO A 51 -2.75 -17.11 17.06
C PRO A 51 -3.57 -16.58 15.87
N ASP A 52 -4.34 -15.53 16.12
CA ASP A 52 -5.08 -14.81 15.08
C ASP A 52 -4.20 -13.77 14.39
N VAL A 53 -3.19 -13.23 15.10
CA VAL A 53 -2.22 -12.25 14.60
C VAL A 53 -0.86 -12.50 15.23
N ILE A 54 0.19 -12.18 14.48
CA ILE A 54 1.58 -12.20 14.94
C ILE A 54 2.14 -10.80 14.86
N THR A 55 2.78 -10.31 15.94
CA THR A 55 3.72 -9.19 15.85
C THR A 55 5.12 -9.77 15.71
N LEU A 56 5.89 -9.28 14.74
CA LEU A 56 7.17 -9.88 14.36
C LEU A 56 8.27 -8.83 14.21
N ASP A 57 9.37 -9.05 14.92
CA ASP A 57 10.62 -8.33 14.65
C ASP A 57 11.34 -8.85 13.41
N MET A 58 12.06 -7.96 12.74
CA MET A 58 12.80 -8.29 11.52
C MET A 58 14.24 -8.75 11.80
N ASP A 59 14.86 -8.24 12.86
CA ASP A 59 16.26 -8.46 13.16
C ASP A 59 16.41 -9.40 14.37
N MET A 60 16.42 -10.69 14.10
CA MET A 60 16.47 -11.73 15.13
C MET A 60 17.57 -12.76 14.82
N PRO A 61 18.21 -13.33 15.89
CA PRO A 61 19.16 -14.42 15.73
C PRO A 61 18.43 -15.73 15.31
N VAL A 62 19.21 -16.71 14.85
CA VAL A 62 18.77 -18.06 14.46
C VAL A 62 17.93 -18.06 13.18
N MET A 63 16.84 -17.33 13.15
CA MET A 63 15.97 -17.14 11.97
C MET A 63 15.43 -15.72 11.99
N ASP A 64 15.79 -14.93 10.96
CA ASP A 64 15.38 -13.55 10.78
C ASP A 64 13.89 -13.42 10.41
N GLY A 65 13.37 -12.18 10.47
CA GLY A 65 11.96 -11.90 10.22
C GLY A 65 11.53 -12.22 8.79
N VAL A 66 12.35 -11.91 7.76
CA VAL A 66 12.03 -12.20 6.35
C VAL A 66 11.88 -13.70 6.11
N THR A 67 12.83 -14.49 6.62
CA THR A 67 12.79 -15.94 6.55
C THR A 67 11.58 -16.50 7.29
N THR A 68 11.29 -15.95 8.47
CA THR A 68 10.13 -16.33 9.29
C THR A 68 8.81 -16.06 8.54
N ILE A 69 8.64 -14.86 7.97
CA ILE A 69 7.45 -14.51 7.17
C ILE A 69 7.27 -15.49 6.01
N ARG A 70 8.34 -15.83 5.32
CA ARG A 70 8.31 -16.77 4.21
C ARG A 70 7.78 -18.15 4.63
N HIS A 71 8.22 -18.66 5.76
CA HIS A 71 7.73 -19.92 6.32
C HIS A 71 6.27 -19.80 6.79
N ILE A 72 5.91 -18.72 7.50
CA ILE A 72 4.53 -18.48 7.95
C ILE A 72 3.57 -18.53 6.75
N MET A 73 3.86 -17.78 5.69
CA MET A 73 2.97 -17.67 4.53
C MET A 73 2.85 -18.95 3.70
N ILE A 74 3.78 -19.91 3.86
CA ILE A 74 3.77 -21.21 3.18
C ILE A 74 3.14 -22.30 4.04
N GLU A 75 3.54 -22.38 5.33
CA GLU A 75 3.23 -23.53 6.17
C GLU A 75 1.99 -23.33 7.04
N ALA A 76 1.76 -22.13 7.54
CA ALA A 76 0.67 -21.80 8.45
C ALA A 76 0.32 -20.30 8.32
N PRO A 77 -0.35 -19.90 7.22
CA PRO A 77 -0.66 -18.49 6.98
C PRO A 77 -1.43 -17.85 8.15
N VAL A 78 -0.83 -16.81 8.73
CA VAL A 78 -1.40 -15.99 9.81
C VAL A 78 -1.06 -14.53 9.51
N PRO A 79 -1.95 -13.57 9.77
CA PRO A 79 -1.66 -12.15 9.63
C PRO A 79 -0.43 -11.73 10.42
N VAL A 80 0.51 -11.05 9.77
CA VAL A 80 1.73 -10.55 10.38
C VAL A 80 1.75 -9.02 10.36
N VAL A 81 1.93 -8.42 11.53
CA VAL A 81 2.27 -7.00 11.72
C VAL A 81 3.74 -6.93 12.11
N VAL A 82 4.55 -6.35 11.24
CA VAL A 82 5.98 -6.21 11.49
C VAL A 82 6.24 -5.04 12.41
N LEU A 83 7.08 -5.26 13.44
CA LEU A 83 7.61 -4.22 14.32
C LEU A 83 9.11 -4.10 14.09
N SER A 84 9.60 -2.96 13.60
CA SER A 84 11.02 -2.80 13.32
C SER A 84 11.59 -1.50 13.89
N SER A 85 12.84 -1.58 14.39
CA SER A 85 13.66 -0.41 14.73
C SER A 85 14.36 0.17 13.51
N LEU A 86 14.52 -0.60 12.44
CA LEU A 86 15.28 -0.29 11.24
C LEU A 86 14.39 0.22 10.10
N PHE A 87 13.96 1.48 10.16
CA PHE A 87 13.34 2.14 9.02
C PHE A 87 14.30 2.45 7.86
N SER A 88 15.60 2.18 8.04
CA SER A 88 16.63 2.51 7.04
C SER A 88 16.83 1.43 5.98
N ASP A 89 16.44 0.19 6.22
CA ASP A 89 16.54 -0.88 5.23
C ASP A 89 15.23 -1.14 4.49
N GLY A 90 14.99 -0.29 3.47
CA GLY A 90 13.82 -0.46 2.62
C GLY A 90 13.82 -1.73 1.78
N GLY A 91 14.96 -2.42 1.67
CA GLY A 91 15.03 -3.73 1.04
C GLY A 91 14.31 -4.79 1.86
N ILE A 92 14.52 -4.80 3.16
CA ILE A 92 13.85 -5.70 4.11
C ILE A 92 12.34 -5.41 4.14
N THR A 93 11.98 -4.13 4.25
CA THR A 93 10.56 -3.70 4.24
C THR A 93 9.85 -4.10 2.94
N PHE A 94 10.49 -3.88 1.79
CA PHE A 94 9.95 -4.28 0.49
C PHE A 94 9.73 -5.79 0.41
N GLU A 95 10.71 -6.61 0.84
CA GLU A 95 10.58 -8.06 0.86
C GLU A 95 9.44 -8.52 1.78
N ALA A 96 9.32 -7.94 2.98
CA ALA A 96 8.23 -8.27 3.88
C ALA A 96 6.85 -7.96 3.27
N LEU A 97 6.68 -6.77 2.68
CA LEU A 97 5.44 -6.38 1.99
C LEU A 97 5.17 -7.29 0.78
N ARG A 98 6.20 -7.64 -0.02
CA ARG A 98 6.10 -8.57 -1.14
C ARG A 98 5.70 -9.99 -0.72
N LEU A 99 6.12 -10.42 0.45
CA LEU A 99 5.77 -11.72 1.04
C LEU A 99 4.36 -11.75 1.61
N GLY A 100 3.73 -10.59 1.81
CA GLY A 100 2.33 -10.49 2.21
C GLY A 100 2.13 -10.20 3.69
N VAL A 101 3.02 -9.44 4.34
CA VAL A 101 2.69 -8.88 5.66
C VAL A 101 1.53 -7.89 5.55
N VAL A 102 0.73 -7.81 6.59
CA VAL A 102 -0.43 -6.92 6.62
C VAL A 102 0.02 -5.47 6.78
N ASP A 103 0.97 -5.25 7.69
CA ASP A 103 1.45 -3.91 7.99
C ASP A 103 2.87 -3.90 8.59
N PHE A 104 3.45 -2.69 8.63
CA PHE A 104 4.81 -2.44 9.09
C PHE A 104 4.83 -1.19 9.99
N LEU A 105 5.12 -1.38 11.27
CA LEU A 105 5.12 -0.32 12.27
C LEU A 105 6.51 -0.13 12.91
N PRO A 106 6.82 1.11 13.38
CA PRO A 106 7.99 1.31 14.21
C PRO A 106 7.86 0.60 15.56
N LYS A 107 8.97 0.05 16.04
CA LYS A 107 9.04 -0.43 17.43
C LYS A 107 8.75 0.75 18.39
N PRO A 108 7.95 0.53 19.43
CA PRO A 108 7.73 1.57 20.44
C PRO A 108 9.06 1.97 21.08
N SER A 109 9.43 3.25 20.97
CA SER A 109 10.68 3.79 21.52
C SER A 109 10.43 4.55 22.79
N GLY A 110 11.07 4.13 23.89
CA GLY A 110 11.27 4.92 25.13
C GLY A 110 10.03 5.15 26.00
N ALA A 111 10.27 5.24 27.30
CA ALA A 111 9.23 5.23 28.34
C ALA A 111 8.51 6.56 28.61
N ILE A 112 8.83 7.66 27.94
CA ILE A 112 8.27 8.99 28.29
C ILE A 112 8.11 9.85 27.04
N SER A 113 6.95 9.79 26.37
CA SER A 113 6.50 10.90 25.53
C SER A 113 5.01 10.76 25.13
N HIS A 114 4.40 11.85 24.69
CA HIS A 114 3.09 11.87 24.02
C HIS A 114 3.04 10.87 22.84
N ASP A 115 4.19 10.51 22.29
CA ASP A 115 4.33 9.54 21.20
C ASP A 115 3.99 8.09 21.61
N ILE A 116 4.16 7.73 22.88
CA ILE A 116 3.87 6.36 23.34
C ILE A 116 2.36 6.04 23.33
N HIS A 117 1.51 7.02 23.65
CA HIS A 117 0.05 6.85 23.57
C HIS A 117 -0.40 6.71 22.12
N ARG A 118 0.18 7.49 21.22
CA ARG A 118 -0.10 7.39 19.78
C ARG A 118 0.40 6.08 19.20
N ALA A 119 1.62 5.68 19.52
CA ALA A 119 2.20 4.40 19.10
C ALA A 119 1.41 3.20 19.64
N LYS A 120 0.95 3.28 20.91
CA LYS A 120 0.07 2.28 21.52
C LYS A 120 -1.22 2.12 20.74
N GLN A 121 -1.93 3.22 20.49
CA GLN A 121 -3.21 3.17 19.77
C GLN A 121 -3.02 2.64 18.35
N GLN A 122 -1.99 3.10 17.65
CA GLN A 122 -1.65 2.58 16.33
C GLN A 122 -1.41 1.07 16.34
N LEU A 123 -0.64 0.57 17.30
CA LEU A 123 -0.35 -0.87 17.40
C LEU A 123 -1.63 -1.69 17.66
N ILE A 124 -2.47 -1.25 18.62
CA ILE A 124 -3.74 -1.90 18.93
C ILE A 124 -4.64 -1.93 17.70
N ASP A 125 -4.83 -0.81 17.04
CA ASP A 125 -5.68 -0.69 15.86
C ASP A 125 -5.18 -1.57 14.72
N ARG A 126 -3.87 -1.60 14.47
CA ARG A 126 -3.28 -2.45 13.43
C ARG A 126 -3.41 -3.94 13.71
N VAL A 127 -3.24 -4.36 14.96
CA VAL A 127 -3.47 -5.77 15.37
C VAL A 127 -4.94 -6.15 15.20
N LYS A 128 -5.87 -5.27 15.58
CA LYS A 128 -7.31 -5.51 15.39
C LYS A 128 -7.68 -5.61 13.92
N LEU A 129 -7.13 -4.73 13.10
CA LEU A 129 -7.34 -4.76 11.65
C LEU A 129 -6.72 -6.02 11.03
N ALA A 130 -5.50 -6.38 11.44
CA ALA A 130 -4.86 -7.59 10.94
C ALA A 130 -5.67 -8.86 11.25
N ALA A 131 -6.36 -8.91 12.37
CA ALA A 131 -7.19 -10.06 12.75
C ALA A 131 -8.39 -10.30 11.82
N VAL A 132 -8.82 -9.29 11.07
CA VAL A 132 -10.00 -9.37 10.17
C VAL A 132 -9.68 -9.30 8.69
N VAL A 133 -8.39 -9.24 8.32
CA VAL A 133 -7.99 -9.23 6.91
C VAL A 133 -8.27 -10.56 6.21
N ASN A 134 -8.62 -10.51 4.95
CA ASN A 134 -8.72 -11.71 4.13
C ASN A 134 -7.32 -12.14 3.64
N LEU A 135 -6.70 -13.07 4.35
CA LEU A 135 -5.37 -13.61 4.00
C LEU A 135 -5.32 -14.29 2.64
N GLN A 136 -6.44 -14.80 2.13
CA GLN A 136 -6.46 -15.43 0.79
C GLN A 136 -6.17 -14.41 -0.32
N ASN A 137 -6.43 -13.13 -0.04
CA ASN A 137 -6.16 -12.02 -0.95
C ASN A 137 -4.74 -11.43 -0.77
N ILE A 138 -4.04 -11.83 0.30
CA ILE A 138 -2.61 -11.51 0.47
C ILE A 138 -1.82 -12.54 -0.34
N ARG A 139 -1.52 -12.21 -1.59
CA ARG A 139 -0.79 -13.10 -2.49
C ARG A 139 0.68 -12.73 -2.53
N ARG A 140 1.54 -13.75 -2.44
CA ARG A 140 2.97 -13.57 -2.71
C ARG A 140 3.16 -13.13 -4.16
N VAL A 141 3.77 -11.96 -4.35
CA VAL A 141 4.09 -11.45 -5.69
C VAL A 141 5.33 -12.19 -6.21
N LYS A 142 5.15 -12.99 -7.26
CA LYS A 142 6.27 -13.57 -8.00
C LYS A 142 6.77 -12.50 -8.97
N LEU A 143 7.88 -11.89 -8.64
CA LEU A 143 8.49 -10.85 -9.45
C LEU A 143 9.74 -11.38 -10.13
N ASN A 144 9.85 -11.16 -11.42
CA ASN A 144 11.12 -11.26 -12.12
C ASN A 144 11.80 -9.89 -12.06
N ARG A 145 13.12 -9.86 -11.81
CA ARG A 145 13.87 -8.62 -11.95
C ARG A 145 13.79 -8.17 -13.41
N TRP A 146 13.37 -6.95 -13.61
CA TRP A 146 13.46 -6.32 -14.91
C TRP A 146 14.91 -5.83 -15.10
N ASN A 147 15.60 -6.35 -16.12
CA ASN A 147 16.93 -5.87 -16.47
C ASN A 147 16.77 -4.47 -17.09
N SER A 148 17.04 -3.45 -16.28
CA SER A 148 16.87 -2.04 -16.62
C SER A 148 17.57 -1.56 -17.89
N ARG A 149 18.56 -2.32 -18.41
CA ARG A 149 19.32 -1.93 -19.62
C ARG A 149 18.60 -2.20 -20.94
N GLU A 150 17.83 -3.27 -21.05
CA GLU A 150 17.07 -3.60 -22.28
C GLU A 150 15.79 -2.79 -22.42
N LEU A 151 15.20 -2.39 -21.31
CA LEU A 151 13.93 -1.67 -21.26
C LEU A 151 14.05 -0.14 -21.38
N LEU A 152 15.19 0.43 -21.06
CA LEU A 152 15.41 1.88 -21.26
C LEU A 152 15.24 2.28 -22.72
N ALA A 153 15.63 1.46 -23.67
CA ALA A 153 15.43 1.72 -25.09
C ALA A 153 13.97 1.55 -25.56
N GLU A 154 13.19 0.69 -24.89
CA GLU A 154 11.75 0.49 -25.18
C GLU A 154 10.83 1.41 -24.36
N ARG A 155 11.30 1.94 -23.22
CA ARG A 155 10.53 2.85 -22.34
C ARG A 155 10.20 4.19 -23.00
N TYR A 156 10.94 4.64 -24.00
CA TYR A 156 10.82 5.97 -24.60
C TYR A 156 10.31 5.95 -26.05
N GLY A 157 9.21 5.28 -26.31
CA GLY A 157 8.37 5.69 -27.44
C GLY A 157 7.70 7.00 -27.02
N PHE A 158 8.03 8.12 -27.67
CA PHE A 158 7.39 9.42 -27.46
C PHE A 158 5.88 9.31 -27.76
N GLN A 159 5.10 8.95 -26.73
CA GLN A 159 3.66 9.13 -26.75
C GLN A 159 3.35 10.34 -25.87
N SER A 160 2.36 11.11 -26.25
CA SER A 160 1.91 12.23 -25.44
C SER A 160 1.40 11.73 -24.08
N LEU A 161 1.54 12.55 -23.05
CA LEU A 161 0.91 12.32 -21.76
C LEU A 161 -0.55 12.75 -21.89
N ASP A 162 -1.42 11.81 -22.24
CA ASP A 162 -2.83 12.10 -22.44
C ASP A 162 -3.65 11.82 -21.18
N TYR A 163 -3.30 10.79 -20.41
CA TYR A 163 -4.04 10.34 -19.26
C TYR A 163 -3.29 10.45 -17.95
N LEU A 164 -4.05 10.64 -16.87
CA LEU A 164 -3.58 10.44 -15.51
C LEU A 164 -4.28 9.24 -14.89
N LEU A 165 -3.50 8.26 -14.45
CA LEU A 165 -3.95 7.17 -13.57
C LEU A 165 -3.71 7.59 -12.12
N ALA A 166 -4.74 8.10 -11.45
CA ALA A 166 -4.70 8.48 -10.04
C ALA A 166 -5.15 7.29 -9.18
N ILE A 167 -4.29 6.83 -8.26
CA ILE A 167 -4.53 5.61 -7.47
C ILE A 167 -4.49 5.94 -5.98
N GLY A 168 -5.54 5.54 -5.28
CA GLY A 168 -5.66 5.66 -3.82
C GLY A 168 -5.74 4.29 -3.15
N THR A 169 -4.99 4.09 -2.07
CA THR A 169 -5.03 2.86 -1.29
C THR A 169 -4.49 3.08 0.12
N THR A 170 -4.88 2.22 1.06
CA THR A 170 -4.33 2.24 2.41
C THR A 170 -3.85 0.84 2.82
N LEU A 171 -4.50 0.15 3.74
CA LEU A 171 -4.08 -1.17 4.23
C LEU A 171 -4.00 -2.21 3.09
N GLY A 172 -2.86 -2.90 2.99
CA GLY A 172 -2.59 -3.89 1.92
C GLY A 172 -2.22 -3.26 0.57
N GLY A 173 -2.23 -1.92 0.50
CA GLY A 173 -1.97 -1.14 -0.72
C GLY A 173 -0.63 -1.41 -1.39
N PRO A 174 0.50 -1.37 -0.68
CA PRO A 174 1.81 -1.56 -1.30
C PRO A 174 1.95 -2.88 -2.07
N ASN A 175 1.41 -3.96 -1.53
CA ASN A 175 1.42 -5.27 -2.19
C ASN A 175 0.50 -5.28 -3.42
N THR A 176 -0.70 -4.70 -3.33
CA THR A 176 -1.67 -4.63 -4.43
C THR A 176 -1.16 -3.72 -5.56
N SER A 177 -0.59 -2.56 -5.23
CA SER A 177 0.03 -1.66 -6.22
C SER A 177 1.18 -2.37 -6.97
N LEU A 178 2.01 -3.12 -6.27
CA LEU A 178 3.10 -3.88 -6.87
C LEU A 178 2.58 -4.91 -7.89
N ARG A 179 1.49 -5.62 -7.57
CA ARG A 179 0.86 -6.58 -8.49
C ARG A 179 0.28 -5.88 -9.72
N LEU A 180 -0.42 -4.77 -9.53
CA LEU A 180 -0.97 -3.98 -10.63
C LEU A 180 0.13 -3.55 -11.60
N PHE A 181 1.16 -2.87 -11.10
CA PHE A 181 2.24 -2.35 -11.94
C PHE A 181 3.15 -3.42 -12.55
N SER A 182 3.20 -4.63 -11.97
CA SER A 182 3.92 -5.76 -12.57
C SER A 182 3.27 -6.27 -13.87
N SER A 183 1.99 -5.97 -14.08
CA SER A 183 1.19 -6.44 -15.23
C SER A 183 0.70 -5.30 -16.13
N LEU A 184 0.76 -4.06 -15.67
CA LEU A 184 0.32 -2.90 -16.42
C LEU A 184 1.41 -2.46 -17.41
N SER A 185 1.05 -2.24 -18.68
CA SER A 185 2.00 -1.82 -19.72
C SER A 185 2.51 -0.38 -19.47
N PRO A 186 3.82 -0.13 -19.49
CA PRO A 186 4.37 1.23 -19.41
C PRO A 186 4.22 2.03 -20.70
N LYS A 187 3.74 1.40 -21.79
CA LYS A 187 3.51 2.05 -23.10
C LYS A 187 2.17 2.79 -23.17
N LEU A 188 1.37 2.73 -22.10
CA LEU A 188 0.12 3.50 -22.03
C LEU A 188 0.42 5.01 -22.08
N PRO A 189 -0.44 5.82 -22.74
CA PRO A 189 -0.26 7.27 -22.85
C PRO A 189 -0.58 7.98 -21.51
N ALA A 190 0.01 7.51 -20.42
CA ALA A 190 -0.34 7.92 -19.07
C ALA A 190 0.88 8.07 -18.15
N ALA A 191 0.77 9.00 -17.20
CA ALA A 191 1.49 8.97 -15.94
C ALA A 191 0.61 8.31 -14.87
N ALA A 192 1.23 7.74 -13.85
CA ALA A 192 0.52 7.22 -12.69
C ALA A 192 0.95 7.94 -11.41
N VAL A 193 -0.01 8.27 -10.55
CA VAL A 193 0.27 8.81 -9.21
C VAL A 193 -0.43 7.94 -8.19
N VAL A 194 0.34 7.34 -7.27
CA VAL A 194 -0.14 6.44 -6.22
C VAL A 194 0.04 7.11 -4.86
N VAL A 195 -1.05 7.31 -4.15
CA VAL A 195 -1.03 7.68 -2.73
C VAL A 195 -1.39 6.45 -1.91
N GLN A 196 -0.47 6.00 -1.07
CA GLN A 196 -0.63 4.78 -0.30
C GLN A 196 -0.13 4.90 1.14
N GLU A 197 -0.66 4.07 2.02
CA GLU A 197 -0.26 4.03 3.42
C GLU A 197 1.12 3.39 3.55
N ILE A 198 2.13 4.22 3.60
CA ILE A 198 3.53 3.87 3.82
C ILE A 198 4.22 5.03 4.54
N SER A 199 5.07 4.73 5.53
CA SER A 199 5.80 5.79 6.22
C SER A 199 6.71 6.57 5.25
N PRO A 200 6.73 7.91 5.31
CA PRO A 200 7.65 8.73 4.50
C PRO A 200 9.12 8.36 4.66
N LYS A 201 9.51 7.81 5.81
CA LYS A 201 10.89 7.36 6.09
C LYS A 201 11.29 6.14 5.28
N ILE A 202 10.32 5.26 4.99
CA ILE A 202 10.53 4.00 4.25
C ILE A 202 10.37 4.24 2.75
N LEU A 203 9.53 5.20 2.36
CA LEU A 203 9.13 5.44 0.98
C LEU A 203 10.29 5.49 -0.03
N PRO A 204 11.41 6.23 0.20
CA PRO A 204 12.49 6.29 -0.79
C PRO A 204 13.11 4.93 -1.10
N ALA A 205 13.33 4.12 -0.08
CA ALA A 205 13.93 2.80 -0.23
C ALA A 205 12.93 1.79 -0.82
N PHE A 206 11.65 1.89 -0.46
CA PHE A 206 10.56 1.12 -1.06
C PHE A 206 10.44 1.40 -2.57
N VAL A 207 10.39 2.67 -2.96
CA VAL A 207 10.30 3.11 -4.36
C VAL A 207 11.48 2.59 -5.18
N LYS A 208 12.70 2.71 -4.67
CA LYS A 208 13.90 2.18 -5.33
C LYS A 208 13.79 0.69 -5.60
N LYS A 209 13.26 -0.08 -4.64
CA LYS A 209 13.04 -1.51 -4.82
C LYS A 209 11.88 -1.80 -5.75
N PHE A 210 10.81 -1.05 -5.66
CA PHE A 210 9.67 -1.20 -6.55
C PHE A 210 10.09 -1.03 -8.02
N ASP A 211 10.90 -0.02 -8.33
CA ASP A 211 11.45 0.25 -9.68
C ASP A 211 12.24 -0.92 -10.26
N GLU A 212 12.91 -1.75 -9.41
CA GLU A 212 13.63 -2.94 -9.86
C GLU A 212 12.72 -4.07 -10.38
N PHE A 213 11.42 -4.07 -10.02
CA PHE A 213 10.54 -5.20 -10.21
C PHE A 213 9.33 -4.96 -11.12
N VAL A 214 9.13 -3.74 -11.59
CA VAL A 214 8.02 -3.40 -12.49
C VAL A 214 8.51 -2.77 -13.78
N PRO A 215 7.75 -2.88 -14.89
CA PRO A 215 8.14 -2.29 -16.17
C PRO A 215 8.05 -0.77 -16.20
N TRP A 216 7.26 -0.16 -15.32
CA TRP A 216 7.17 1.29 -15.16
C TRP A 216 8.43 1.85 -14.51
N LYS A 217 8.85 3.05 -14.90
CA LYS A 217 9.79 3.82 -14.10
C LYS A 217 9.07 4.27 -12.83
N VAL A 218 9.64 4.02 -11.65
CA VAL A 218 9.00 4.36 -10.38
C VAL A 218 9.84 5.39 -9.63
N GLU A 219 9.20 6.49 -9.24
CA GLU A 219 9.82 7.57 -8.49
C GLU A 219 9.01 7.92 -7.24
N ALA A 220 9.67 8.42 -6.19
CA ALA A 220 8.96 9.06 -5.10
C ALA A 220 8.40 10.42 -5.58
N ALA A 221 7.13 10.69 -5.27
CA ALA A 221 6.54 11.99 -5.58
C ALA A 221 7.31 13.11 -4.88
N ARG A 222 7.71 14.12 -5.64
CA ARG A 222 8.45 15.29 -5.15
C ARG A 222 7.79 16.56 -5.67
N ASP A 223 7.82 17.60 -4.85
CA ASP A 223 7.32 18.92 -5.24
C ASP A 223 8.04 19.43 -6.50
N GLY A 224 7.28 19.95 -7.45
CA GLY A 224 7.77 20.42 -8.74
C GLY A 224 8.14 19.35 -9.76
N ALA A 225 8.00 18.04 -9.46
CA ALA A 225 8.27 17.00 -10.44
C ALA A 225 7.31 17.08 -11.62
N VAL A 226 7.83 17.18 -12.84
CA VAL A 226 7.04 17.16 -14.08
C VAL A 226 6.54 15.75 -14.32
N LEU A 227 5.28 15.60 -14.68
CA LEU A 227 4.71 14.29 -15.01
C LEU A 227 5.22 13.82 -16.37
N GLU A 228 5.69 12.60 -16.41
CA GLU A 228 6.19 11.94 -17.62
C GLU A 228 5.38 10.66 -17.92
N GLN A 229 5.14 10.40 -19.18
CA GLN A 229 4.50 9.16 -19.64
C GLN A 229 5.34 7.93 -19.22
N GLY A 230 4.67 6.87 -18.75
CA GLY A 230 5.32 5.64 -18.31
C GLY A 230 6.01 5.74 -16.94
N VAL A 231 5.84 6.85 -16.22
CA VAL A 231 6.37 7.05 -14.88
C VAL A 231 5.26 6.92 -13.83
N CYS A 232 5.55 6.16 -12.77
CA CYS A 232 4.70 6.01 -11.59
C CYS A 232 5.32 6.77 -10.42
N TYR A 233 4.61 7.78 -9.94
CA TYR A 233 5.00 8.58 -8.78
C TYR A 233 4.29 8.08 -7.55
N ILE A 234 5.03 7.62 -6.53
CA ILE A 234 4.46 7.10 -5.28
C ILE A 234 4.63 8.10 -4.15
N SER A 235 3.55 8.37 -3.46
CA SER A 235 3.52 9.21 -2.25
C SER A 235 3.00 8.44 -1.04
N SER A 236 3.42 8.91 0.13
CA SER A 236 2.82 8.52 1.40
C SER A 236 1.42 9.11 1.55
N TYR A 237 0.53 8.38 2.21
CA TYR A 237 -0.77 8.89 2.66
C TYR A 237 -0.64 10.04 3.71
N GLU A 238 0.54 10.24 4.28
CA GLU A 238 0.86 11.36 5.15
C GLU A 238 1.12 12.67 4.39
N ASN A 239 1.16 12.65 3.05
CA ASN A 239 1.35 13.80 2.19
C ASN A 239 0.08 14.08 1.37
N THR A 240 -0.10 15.33 1.01
CA THR A 240 -1.13 15.78 0.08
C THR A 240 -0.53 15.99 -1.30
N ILE A 241 -1.10 15.38 -2.32
CA ILE A 241 -0.68 15.54 -3.72
C ILE A 241 -1.73 16.32 -4.48
N THR A 242 -1.27 17.37 -5.16
CA THR A 242 -2.06 18.13 -6.12
C THR A 242 -1.27 18.34 -7.42
N PHE A 243 -1.93 18.83 -8.46
CA PHE A 243 -1.35 19.08 -9.76
C PHE A 243 -1.39 20.55 -10.09
N GLN A 244 -0.36 21.05 -10.75
CA GLN A 244 -0.30 22.43 -11.25
C GLN A 244 0.36 22.48 -12.62
N ILE A 245 0.03 23.51 -13.39
CA ILE A 245 0.68 23.77 -14.67
C ILE A 245 1.78 24.83 -14.43
N ASN A 246 3.03 24.49 -14.79
CA ASN A 246 4.15 25.40 -14.64
C ASN A 246 4.22 26.44 -15.77
N SER A 247 5.22 27.32 -15.71
CA SER A 247 5.45 28.37 -16.74
C SER A 247 5.72 27.81 -18.15
N ASN A 248 6.19 26.58 -18.24
CA ASN A 248 6.45 25.88 -19.51
C ASN A 248 5.22 25.15 -20.06
N ARG A 249 4.07 25.26 -19.39
CA ARG A 249 2.82 24.53 -19.66
C ARG A 249 2.92 23.03 -19.43
N GLU A 250 3.85 22.59 -18.57
CA GLU A 250 3.97 21.20 -18.17
C GLU A 250 3.20 20.96 -16.87
N ILE A 251 2.60 19.80 -16.74
CA ILE A 251 1.89 19.42 -15.51
C ILE A 251 2.90 18.90 -14.51
N CYS A 252 2.91 19.49 -13.33
CA CYS A 252 3.82 19.15 -12.23
C CYS A 252 3.06 18.73 -10.99
N LEU A 253 3.70 17.88 -10.19
CA LEU A 253 3.24 17.53 -8.84
C LEU A 253 3.50 18.71 -7.89
N ARG A 254 2.56 18.92 -6.99
CA ARG A 254 2.75 19.67 -5.77
C ARG A 254 2.57 18.75 -4.57
N VAL A 255 3.54 18.76 -3.69
CA VAL A 255 3.56 17.92 -2.49
C VAL A 255 3.53 18.82 -1.27
N ASP A 256 2.41 18.79 -0.55
CA ASP A 256 2.22 19.55 0.69
C ASP A 256 2.11 18.59 1.89
N THR A 257 2.24 19.14 3.09
CA THR A 257 2.02 18.38 4.31
C THR A 257 0.54 18.27 4.64
N VAL A 258 0.19 17.11 5.09
CA VAL A 258 -1.06 16.64 5.73
C VAL A 258 -2.37 17.36 5.38
N SER A 259 -3.20 16.66 4.60
CA SER A 259 -4.66 16.81 4.59
C SER A 259 -5.27 15.67 5.41
N ASP A 260 -6.43 15.89 6.03
CA ASP A 260 -7.21 14.80 6.66
C ASP A 260 -7.72 13.79 5.63
N LYS A 261 -7.74 14.18 4.34
CA LYS A 261 -8.24 13.38 3.22
C LYS A 261 -7.36 13.51 1.96
N PRO A 262 -6.18 12.90 1.98
CA PRO A 262 -5.22 13.01 0.87
C PRO A 262 -5.71 12.36 -0.43
N LEU A 263 -6.55 11.31 -0.38
CA LEU A 263 -7.11 10.68 -1.59
C LEU A 263 -8.18 11.56 -2.24
N ASP A 264 -9.07 12.15 -1.45
CA ASP A 264 -10.05 13.11 -1.96
C ASP A 264 -9.35 14.29 -2.66
N THR A 265 -8.27 14.80 -2.07
CA THR A 265 -7.46 15.88 -2.62
C THR A 265 -6.76 15.47 -3.92
N LEU A 266 -6.12 14.29 -3.95
CA LEU A 266 -5.51 13.73 -5.16
C LEU A 266 -6.50 13.67 -6.32
N PHE A 267 -7.63 13.02 -6.10
CA PHE A 267 -8.63 12.79 -7.15
C PHE A 267 -9.31 14.09 -7.62
N ALA A 268 -9.62 15.00 -6.69
CA ALA A 268 -10.21 16.27 -7.04
C ALA A 268 -9.26 17.13 -7.88
N SER A 269 -8.00 17.23 -7.48
CA SER A 269 -6.98 17.97 -8.23
C SER A 269 -6.68 17.33 -9.59
N ALA A 270 -6.64 16.00 -9.66
CA ALA A 270 -6.51 15.27 -10.92
C ALA A 270 -7.66 15.61 -11.88
N ALA A 271 -8.90 15.57 -11.39
CA ALA A 271 -10.07 15.91 -12.18
C ALA A 271 -10.08 17.37 -12.68
N ASP A 272 -9.53 18.30 -11.90
CA ASP A 272 -9.49 19.71 -12.30
C ASP A 272 -8.43 19.99 -13.39
N VAL A 273 -7.37 19.21 -13.48
CA VAL A 273 -6.27 19.41 -14.44
C VAL A 273 -6.43 18.54 -15.68
N PHE A 274 -6.80 17.27 -15.53
CA PHE A 274 -6.91 16.31 -16.64
C PHE A 274 -8.32 16.09 -17.14
N GLU A 275 -9.35 16.63 -16.43
CA GLU A 275 -10.76 16.54 -16.78
C GLU A 275 -11.23 15.10 -17.09
N HIS A 276 -11.68 14.83 -18.31
CA HIS A 276 -12.16 13.49 -18.72
C HIS A 276 -11.00 12.48 -18.97
N HIS A 277 -9.77 12.93 -18.99
CA HIS A 277 -8.58 12.09 -19.13
C HIS A 277 -8.04 11.54 -17.78
N VAL A 278 -8.85 11.60 -16.71
CA VAL A 278 -8.52 10.95 -15.43
C VAL A 278 -9.16 9.58 -15.33
N ILE A 279 -8.35 8.59 -14.97
CA ILE A 279 -8.83 7.32 -14.43
C ILE A 279 -8.50 7.30 -12.94
N GLY A 280 -9.53 7.44 -12.09
CA GLY A 280 -9.40 7.28 -10.65
C GLY A 280 -9.55 5.81 -10.26
N LEU A 281 -8.61 5.28 -9.48
CA LEU A 281 -8.62 3.91 -9.03
C LEU A 281 -8.51 3.84 -7.50
N LEU A 282 -9.49 3.23 -6.85
CA LEU A 282 -9.42 2.84 -5.43
C LEU A 282 -9.12 1.35 -5.32
N LEU A 283 -8.05 1.05 -4.61
CA LEU A 283 -7.65 -0.31 -4.26
C LEU A 283 -7.97 -0.61 -2.79
N THR A 284 -7.63 -1.80 -2.35
CA THR A 284 -7.80 -2.25 -0.96
C THR A 284 -7.44 -1.17 0.06
N GLY A 285 -8.19 -1.10 1.16
CA GLY A 285 -7.89 -0.13 2.21
C GLY A 285 -9.00 0.08 3.24
N ILE A 286 -8.70 0.95 4.19
CA ILE A 286 -9.56 1.35 5.29
C ILE A 286 -9.92 2.82 5.14
N GLY A 287 -11.10 3.16 5.65
CA GLY A 287 -11.59 4.54 5.70
C GLY A 287 -12.63 4.84 4.63
N ASN A 288 -12.87 6.11 4.43
CA ASN A 288 -13.84 6.62 3.45
C ASN A 288 -13.26 7.74 2.58
N ASP A 289 -11.94 7.91 2.63
CA ASP A 289 -11.22 8.89 1.83
C ASP A 289 -11.20 8.50 0.36
N GLY A 290 -11.24 9.46 -0.53
CA GLY A 290 -11.32 9.25 -1.99
C GLY A 290 -12.74 9.26 -2.55
N THR A 291 -13.78 9.22 -1.71
CA THR A 291 -15.19 9.18 -2.14
C THR A 291 -15.64 10.50 -2.76
N GLU A 292 -15.32 11.63 -2.14
CA GLU A 292 -15.66 12.97 -2.66
C GLU A 292 -14.80 13.30 -3.90
N GLY A 293 -13.52 12.85 -3.89
CA GLY A 293 -12.65 12.98 -5.04
C GLY A 293 -13.15 12.20 -6.26
N PHE A 294 -13.68 10.99 -6.06
CA PHE A 294 -14.34 10.20 -7.12
C PHE A 294 -15.57 10.91 -7.67
N ALA A 295 -16.40 11.52 -6.80
CA ALA A 295 -17.53 12.34 -7.24
C ALA A 295 -17.06 13.51 -8.12
N ARG A 296 -15.89 14.11 -7.84
CA ARG A 296 -15.31 15.17 -8.66
C ARG A 296 -14.86 14.66 -10.02
N ILE A 297 -14.21 13.47 -10.09
CA ILE A 297 -13.81 12.82 -11.35
C ILE A 297 -15.04 12.59 -12.23
N LYS A 298 -16.10 11.99 -11.69
CA LYS A 298 -17.34 11.74 -12.42
C LYS A 298 -17.96 13.04 -12.96
N LYS A 299 -17.97 14.11 -12.16
CA LYS A 299 -18.49 15.42 -12.58
C LYS A 299 -17.70 16.01 -13.76
N LYS A 300 -16.43 15.64 -13.90
CA LYS A 300 -15.56 16.06 -15.00
C LYS A 300 -15.50 15.05 -16.15
N SER A 301 -16.40 14.04 -16.14
CA SER A 301 -16.47 12.98 -17.15
C SER A 301 -15.25 12.05 -17.22
N GLY A 302 -14.42 12.03 -16.18
CA GLY A 302 -13.39 11.01 -15.98
C GLY A 302 -14.02 9.69 -15.55
N VAL A 303 -13.22 8.64 -15.46
CA VAL A 303 -13.66 7.27 -15.11
C VAL A 303 -13.21 6.90 -13.71
N THR A 304 -14.10 6.33 -12.91
CA THR A 304 -13.80 5.84 -11.56
C THR A 304 -13.90 4.33 -11.49
N ILE A 305 -12.84 3.69 -10.99
CA ILE A 305 -12.73 2.23 -10.86
C ILE A 305 -12.48 1.88 -9.39
N ALA A 306 -13.21 0.90 -8.89
CA ALA A 306 -12.93 0.28 -7.61
C ALA A 306 -12.49 -1.17 -7.81
N GLN A 307 -11.52 -1.63 -7.04
CA GLN A 307 -11.18 -3.04 -6.95
C GLN A 307 -12.38 -3.84 -6.43
N GLU A 308 -12.62 -5.04 -6.94
CA GLU A 308 -13.69 -5.91 -6.48
C GLU A 308 -13.51 -6.29 -5.00
N VAL A 309 -14.58 -6.17 -4.23
CA VAL A 309 -14.60 -6.37 -2.76
C VAL A 309 -13.98 -7.70 -2.35
N ASP A 310 -14.34 -8.79 -3.04
CA ASP A 310 -13.87 -10.14 -2.74
C ASP A 310 -12.37 -10.35 -3.02
N THR A 311 -11.75 -9.45 -3.78
CA THR A 311 -10.31 -9.48 -4.07
C THR A 311 -9.47 -8.57 -3.14
N CYS A 312 -10.13 -7.79 -2.28
CA CYS A 312 -9.46 -6.87 -1.36
C CYS A 312 -8.90 -7.58 -0.14
N VAL A 313 -7.75 -7.14 0.33
CA VAL A 313 -7.23 -7.50 1.65
C VAL A 313 -8.15 -6.94 2.73
N TYR A 314 -8.57 -5.68 2.56
CA TYR A 314 -9.58 -5.02 3.38
C TYR A 314 -10.50 -4.15 2.50
N PRO A 315 -11.81 -4.43 2.44
CA PRO A 315 -12.66 -3.82 1.42
C PRO A 315 -13.33 -2.50 1.82
N ASN A 316 -13.19 -2.03 3.06
CA ASN A 316 -13.98 -0.93 3.61
C ASN A 316 -13.86 0.37 2.81
N LEU A 317 -12.65 0.76 2.38
CA LEU A 317 -12.43 1.96 1.57
C LEU A 317 -13.27 1.94 0.28
N ILE A 318 -13.29 0.79 -0.37
CA ILE A 318 -14.00 0.56 -1.63
C ILE A 318 -15.50 0.48 -1.41
N GLN A 319 -15.94 -0.22 -0.37
CA GLN A 319 -17.37 -0.32 -0.03
C GLN A 319 -17.99 1.05 0.19
N CYS A 320 -17.31 1.95 0.91
CA CYS A 320 -17.78 3.33 1.10
C CYS A 320 -17.98 4.07 -0.24
N ALA A 321 -17.09 3.91 -1.20
CA ALA A 321 -17.22 4.55 -2.51
C ALA A 321 -18.35 3.94 -3.36
N ILE A 322 -18.52 2.61 -3.30
CA ILE A 322 -19.61 1.90 -4.00
C ILE A 322 -20.96 2.31 -3.42
N GLU A 323 -21.13 2.30 -2.11
CA GLU A 323 -22.37 2.70 -1.42
C GLU A 323 -22.77 4.14 -1.72
N ARG A 324 -21.78 5.01 -1.92
CA ARG A 324 -22.00 6.41 -2.31
C ARG A 324 -22.39 6.58 -3.79
N GLY A 325 -22.31 5.52 -4.60
CA GLY A 325 -22.66 5.57 -6.03
C GLY A 325 -21.68 6.36 -6.91
N VAL A 326 -20.43 6.52 -6.43
CA VAL A 326 -19.41 7.30 -7.15
C VAL A 326 -18.43 6.43 -7.96
N VAL A 327 -18.66 5.14 -8.02
CA VAL A 327 -17.87 4.16 -8.77
C VAL A 327 -18.57 3.85 -10.09
N ASP A 328 -17.85 3.96 -11.22
CA ASP A 328 -18.36 3.59 -12.55
C ASP A 328 -18.17 2.11 -12.85
N ARG A 329 -17.05 1.53 -12.39
CA ARG A 329 -16.71 0.13 -12.61
C ARG A 329 -16.13 -0.52 -11.35
N VAL A 330 -16.62 -1.71 -11.03
CA VAL A 330 -16.01 -2.59 -10.04
C VAL A 330 -15.29 -3.69 -10.82
N VAL A 331 -14.00 -3.86 -10.61
CA VAL A 331 -13.13 -4.70 -11.43
C VAL A 331 -12.28 -5.60 -10.55
N SER A 332 -12.20 -6.88 -10.89
CA SER A 332 -11.33 -7.82 -10.19
C SER A 332 -9.85 -7.43 -10.37
N GLU A 333 -9.03 -7.71 -9.39
CA GLU A 333 -7.62 -7.31 -9.39
C GLU A 333 -6.87 -7.79 -10.64
N ASN A 334 -7.18 -9.02 -11.11
CA ASN A 334 -6.52 -9.60 -12.28
C ASN A 334 -6.94 -8.92 -13.60
N GLU A 335 -8.11 -8.29 -13.65
CA GLU A 335 -8.65 -7.64 -14.84
C GLU A 335 -8.33 -6.13 -14.89
N LEU A 336 -7.86 -5.55 -13.78
CA LEU A 336 -7.52 -4.12 -13.71
C LEU A 336 -6.56 -3.69 -14.83
N PRO A 337 -5.43 -4.38 -15.11
CA PRO A 337 -4.50 -3.94 -16.16
C PRO A 337 -5.14 -3.87 -17.54
N ALA A 338 -5.92 -4.89 -17.91
CA ALA A 338 -6.61 -4.94 -19.20
C ALA A 338 -7.72 -3.89 -19.29
N THR A 339 -8.48 -3.69 -18.22
CA THR A 339 -9.55 -2.67 -18.16
C THR A 339 -8.99 -1.27 -18.30
N ILE A 340 -7.89 -0.95 -17.60
CA ILE A 340 -7.22 0.36 -17.68
C ILE A 340 -6.71 0.60 -19.12
N ALA A 341 -6.06 -0.38 -19.73
CA ALA A 341 -5.55 -0.28 -21.09
C ALA A 341 -6.69 -0.02 -22.11
N ALA A 342 -7.77 -0.81 -22.03
CA ALA A 342 -8.91 -0.66 -22.94
C ALA A 342 -9.60 0.70 -22.84
N LEU A 343 -9.65 1.31 -21.64
CA LEU A 343 -10.20 2.66 -21.45
C LEU A 343 -9.37 3.73 -22.15
N MET A 344 -8.06 3.62 -22.11
CA MET A 344 -7.15 4.58 -22.76
C MET A 344 -7.12 4.40 -24.28
N GLU A 345 -7.24 3.15 -24.77
CA GLU A 345 -7.26 2.86 -26.21
C GLU A 345 -8.58 3.25 -26.87
N SER A 346 -9.72 3.07 -26.19
CA SER A 346 -11.04 3.40 -26.77
C SER A 346 -11.24 4.88 -27.01
N ALA A 347 -10.66 5.74 -26.20
CA ALA A 347 -10.78 7.19 -26.37
C ALA A 347 -9.89 7.72 -27.50
N ALA A 348 -8.74 7.10 -27.77
CA ALA A 348 -7.88 7.46 -28.89
C ALA A 348 -8.56 7.26 -30.27
N HIS A 349 -9.59 6.41 -30.34
CA HIS A 349 -10.36 6.18 -31.58
C HIS A 349 -11.56 7.13 -31.79
N VAL A 350 -11.93 7.91 -30.78
CA VAL A 350 -13.07 8.86 -30.86
C VAL A 350 -12.61 10.26 -31.31
N GLU A 351 -11.33 10.57 -31.15
CA GLU A 351 -10.76 11.89 -31.52
C GLU A 351 -10.15 11.94 -32.93
N MET A 352 -10.21 10.86 -33.70
CA MET A 352 -9.87 10.83 -35.13
C MET A 352 -11.14 10.94 -35.99
#